data_e433eddf869f96db652208a51db4cb61
#
_entry.id   e433eddf869f96db652208a51db4cb61
#
_cell.length_a   1.000
_cell.length_b   1.000
_cell.length_c   1.000
_cell.angle_alpha   90.00
_cell.angle_beta   90.00
_cell.angle_gamma   90.00
#
_symmetry.space_group_name_H-M   'P 1'
#
loop_
_entity.id
_entity.type
_entity.pdbx_description
1 polymer ?
#
loop_
_entity_poly.entity_id
_entity_poly.type
_entity_poly.pdbx_seq_one_letter_code
_entity_poly.pdbx_strand_id
1 'polypeptide(L)'
;MTRPADLVQGTLDLLILRTIATEKLHGWAIAQRIQYLSKDVLRVNQGSLYPALQRLERQGWVTADWGISETNRRARFYRPTAAGRRRLEKERADWERLSAAISLVMRTA
;
A
#
# COMPACT_ATOMS: atom_id res chain seq x y z
N MET A 1 -5.64 17.13 -16.46
CA MET A 1 -6.26 16.47 -15.35
C MET A 1 -5.73 15.07 -15.16
N THR A 2 -5.43 14.75 -13.97
CA THR A 2 -4.85 13.46 -13.68
C THR A 2 -5.96 12.47 -13.44
N ARG A 3 -6.08 11.45 -14.25
CA ARG A 3 -6.89 10.35 -13.82
C ARG A 3 -6.21 9.69 -12.63
N PRO A 4 -6.97 8.98 -11.78
CA PRO A 4 -6.37 8.22 -10.72
C PRO A 4 -5.27 7.38 -11.33
N ALA A 5 -4.07 7.61 -10.89
CA ALA A 5 -2.93 6.95 -11.48
C ALA A 5 -3.08 5.45 -11.31
N ASP A 6 -2.89 4.74 -12.39
CA ASP A 6 -2.61 3.33 -12.30
C ASP A 6 -1.28 3.23 -11.58
N LEU A 7 -1.34 3.01 -10.29
CA LEU A 7 -0.14 2.90 -9.51
C LEU A 7 0.70 1.73 -10.01
N VAL A 8 1.96 2.00 -10.31
CA VAL A 8 2.89 0.96 -10.66
C VAL A 8 2.92 -0.04 -9.51
N GLN A 9 3.05 -1.31 -9.85
CA GLN A 9 2.95 -2.38 -8.88
C GLN A 9 3.80 -2.14 -7.64
N GLY A 10 5.06 -1.73 -7.79
CA GLY A 10 5.93 -1.50 -6.64
C GLY A 10 5.44 -0.37 -5.75
N THR A 11 4.87 0.66 -6.34
CA THR A 11 4.32 1.79 -5.58
C THR A 11 3.11 1.35 -4.75
N LEU A 12 2.23 0.56 -5.35
CA LEU A 12 1.07 0.06 -4.61
C LEU A 12 1.49 -0.85 -3.46
N ASP A 13 2.47 -1.71 -3.69
CA ASP A 13 2.99 -2.59 -2.64
C ASP A 13 3.53 -1.79 -1.46
N LEU A 14 4.29 -0.74 -1.74
CA LEU A 14 4.82 0.16 -0.72
C LEU A 14 3.70 0.79 0.11
N LEU A 15 2.67 1.30 -0.57
CA LEU A 15 1.54 1.94 0.11
C LEU A 15 0.77 0.97 0.98
N ILE A 16 0.55 -0.25 0.50
CA ILE A 16 -0.14 -1.28 1.29
C ILE A 16 0.67 -1.60 2.54
N LEU A 17 1.95 -1.91 2.39
CA LEU A 17 2.79 -2.28 3.52
C LEU A 17 2.86 -1.16 4.55
N ARG A 18 2.98 0.08 4.11
CA ARG A 18 3.03 1.21 5.03
C ARG A 18 1.71 1.39 5.76
N THR A 19 0.60 1.22 5.07
CA THR A 19 -0.72 1.44 5.64
C THR A 19 -1.04 0.45 6.75
N ILE A 20 -0.62 -0.81 6.60
CA ILE A 20 -0.89 -1.84 7.60
C ILE A 20 0.22 -1.98 8.64
N ALA A 21 1.27 -1.16 8.56
CA ALA A 21 2.43 -1.29 9.44
C ALA A 21 2.09 -1.02 10.90
N THR A 22 1.13 -0.16 11.17
CA THR A 22 0.77 0.24 12.54
C THR A 22 -0.45 -0.48 13.07
N GLU A 23 -1.31 -0.99 12.20
CA GLU A 23 -2.47 -1.77 12.61
C GLU A 23 -2.95 -2.64 11.48
N LYS A 24 -3.53 -3.78 11.81
CA LYS A 24 -4.09 -4.65 10.79
C LYS A 24 -5.36 -4.03 10.22
N LEU A 25 -5.54 -4.17 8.91
CA LEU A 25 -6.69 -3.61 8.21
C LEU A 25 -7.19 -4.58 7.15
N HIS A 26 -8.50 -4.59 6.91
CA HIS A 26 -9.05 -5.33 5.78
C HIS A 26 -8.90 -4.50 4.50
N GLY A 27 -9.13 -5.16 3.34
CA GLY A 27 -8.81 -4.53 2.05
C GLY A 27 -9.51 -3.21 1.80
N TRP A 28 -10.81 -3.13 2.07
CA TRP A 28 -11.53 -1.88 1.87
C TRP A 28 -10.93 -0.74 2.71
N ALA A 29 -10.60 -1.04 3.97
CA ALA A 29 -10.02 -0.03 4.86
C ALA A 29 -8.64 0.40 4.39
N ILE A 30 -7.85 -0.51 3.82
CA ILE A 30 -6.55 -0.16 3.26
C ILE A 30 -6.72 0.88 2.14
N ALA A 31 -7.62 0.61 1.20
CA ALA A 31 -7.88 1.53 0.09
C ALA A 31 -8.37 2.88 0.58
N GLN A 32 -9.29 2.89 1.55
CA GLN A 32 -9.82 4.12 2.12
C GLN A 32 -8.73 4.92 2.82
N ARG A 33 -7.85 4.23 3.54
CA ARG A 33 -6.78 4.89 4.27
C ARG A 33 -5.77 5.55 3.34
N ILE A 34 -5.41 4.87 2.26
CA ILE A 34 -4.50 5.43 1.26
C ILE A 34 -5.12 6.69 0.65
N GLN A 35 -6.39 6.63 0.30
CA GLN A 35 -7.09 7.79 -0.26
C GLN A 35 -7.12 8.95 0.73
N TYR A 36 -7.49 8.66 1.97
CA TYR A 36 -7.58 9.68 3.02
C TYR A 36 -6.22 10.34 3.28
N LEU A 37 -5.16 9.54 3.47
CA LEU A 37 -3.84 10.05 3.79
C LEU A 37 -3.23 10.85 2.64
N SER A 38 -3.58 10.53 1.40
CA SER A 38 -3.10 11.25 0.23
C SER A 38 -4.00 12.43 -0.15
N LYS A 39 -4.97 12.77 0.67
CA LYS A 39 -5.93 13.85 0.43
C LYS A 39 -6.61 13.67 -0.92
N ASP A 40 -7.09 12.47 -1.17
CA ASP A 40 -7.83 12.05 -2.36
C ASP A 40 -7.01 12.03 -3.66
N VAL A 41 -5.71 12.26 -3.58
CA VAL A 41 -4.86 12.20 -4.78
C VAL A 41 -4.72 10.76 -5.28
N LEU A 42 -4.52 9.83 -4.35
CA LEU A 42 -4.33 8.42 -4.70
C LEU A 42 -5.63 7.66 -4.43
N ARG A 43 -6.13 6.99 -5.46
CA ARG A 43 -7.32 6.16 -5.36
C ARG A 43 -6.96 4.76 -5.85
N VAL A 44 -7.17 3.79 -4.98
CA VAL A 44 -6.83 2.40 -5.27
C VAL A 44 -8.11 1.65 -5.57
N ASN A 45 -8.24 1.13 -6.76
CA ASN A 45 -9.42 0.35 -7.10
C ASN A 45 -9.26 -1.10 -6.64
N GLN A 46 -10.40 -1.77 -6.46
CA GLN A 46 -10.42 -3.13 -5.94
C GLN A 46 -9.76 -4.11 -6.91
N GLY A 47 -9.86 -3.84 -8.19
CA GLY A 47 -9.26 -4.69 -9.21
C GLY A 47 -7.74 -4.74 -9.14
N SER A 48 -7.11 -3.71 -8.59
CA SER A 48 -5.67 -3.68 -8.38
C SER A 48 -5.29 -4.11 -6.97
N LEU A 49 -6.12 -3.77 -6.00
CA LEU A 49 -5.82 -3.99 -4.59
C LEU A 49 -5.73 -5.47 -4.23
N TYR A 50 -6.77 -6.24 -4.57
CA TYR A 50 -6.81 -7.64 -4.13
C TYR A 50 -5.74 -8.51 -4.78
N PRO A 51 -5.45 -8.36 -6.07
CA PRO A 51 -4.29 -9.05 -6.64
C PRO A 51 -2.97 -8.68 -5.98
N ALA A 52 -2.82 -7.39 -5.58
CA ALA A 52 -1.62 -6.95 -4.88
C ALA A 52 -1.51 -7.62 -3.51
N LEU A 53 -2.61 -7.69 -2.77
CA LEU A 53 -2.63 -8.36 -1.47
C LEU A 53 -2.29 -9.84 -1.59
N GLN A 54 -2.83 -10.51 -2.61
CA GLN A 54 -2.51 -11.91 -2.84
C GLN A 54 -1.04 -12.10 -3.17
N ARG A 55 -0.48 -11.21 -3.97
CA ARG A 55 0.94 -11.26 -4.34
C ARG A 55 1.82 -11.07 -3.11
N LEU A 56 1.50 -10.10 -2.27
CA LEU A 56 2.25 -9.84 -1.05
C LEU A 56 2.17 -11.02 -0.08
N GLU A 57 1.02 -11.65 -0.02
CA GLU A 57 0.84 -12.83 0.83
C GLU A 57 1.66 -14.00 0.32
N ARG A 58 1.66 -14.23 -1.00
CA ARG A 58 2.48 -15.29 -1.59
C ARG A 58 3.98 -15.05 -1.39
N GLN A 59 4.40 -13.80 -1.35
CA GLN A 59 5.79 -13.46 -1.08
C GLN A 59 6.17 -13.61 0.39
N GLY A 60 5.18 -13.82 1.25
CA GLY A 60 5.45 -13.92 2.68
C GLY A 60 5.66 -12.57 3.36
N TRP A 61 5.25 -11.49 2.73
CA TRP A 61 5.41 -10.13 3.29
C TRP A 61 4.21 -9.67 4.10
N VAL A 62 3.05 -10.26 3.85
CA VAL A 62 1.86 -10.02 4.68
C VAL A 62 1.22 -11.35 5.04
N THR A 63 0.49 -11.34 6.15
CA THR A 63 -0.34 -12.45 6.56
C THR A 63 -1.74 -11.91 6.84
N ALA A 64 -2.73 -12.79 6.80
CA ALA A 64 -4.12 -12.38 6.95
C ALA A 64 -4.86 -13.30 7.90
N ASP A 65 -5.72 -12.70 8.71
CA ASP A 65 -6.59 -13.41 9.62
C ASP A 65 -8.03 -12.97 9.38
N TRP A 66 -8.96 -13.88 9.59
CA TRP A 66 -10.38 -13.54 9.54
C TRP A 66 -10.76 -12.74 10.78
N GLY A 67 -11.62 -11.76 10.60
CA GLY A 67 -12.14 -10.95 11.69
C GLY A 67 -13.46 -10.33 11.29
N ILE A 68 -13.95 -9.43 12.13
CA ILE A 68 -15.23 -8.75 11.91
C ILE A 68 -14.94 -7.27 11.70
N SER A 69 -15.41 -6.72 10.59
CA SER A 69 -15.24 -5.31 10.27
C SER A 69 -16.21 -4.43 11.08
N GLU A 70 -16.01 -3.13 11.01
CA GLU A 70 -16.86 -2.15 11.70
C GLU A 70 -18.30 -2.18 11.18
N THR A 71 -18.54 -2.73 9.99
CA THR A 71 -19.89 -2.93 9.46
C THR A 71 -20.45 -4.29 9.81
N ASN A 72 -19.82 -4.98 10.76
CA ASN A 72 -20.25 -6.27 11.26
C ASN A 72 -20.24 -7.36 10.17
N ARG A 73 -19.25 -7.27 9.27
CA ARG A 73 -19.07 -8.24 8.20
C ARG A 73 -17.77 -8.99 8.39
N ARG A 74 -17.79 -10.24 7.99
CA ARG A 74 -16.59 -11.05 8.03
C ARG A 74 -15.60 -10.57 6.98
N ALA A 75 -14.33 -10.35 7.37
CA ALA A 75 -13.32 -9.83 6.48
C ALA A 75 -11.97 -10.38 6.85
N ARG A 76 -11.06 -10.41 5.87
CA ARG A 76 -9.66 -10.75 6.13
C ARG A 76 -8.91 -9.49 6.49
N PHE A 77 -8.22 -9.53 7.62
CA PHE A 77 -7.39 -8.42 8.09
C PHE A 77 -5.93 -8.74 7.83
N TYR A 78 -5.24 -7.80 7.22
CA TYR A 78 -3.86 -7.98 6.77
C TYR A 78 -2.90 -7.25 7.70
N ARG A 79 -1.77 -7.87 7.95
CA ARG A 79 -0.71 -7.25 8.72
C ARG A 79 0.63 -7.69 8.13
N PRO A 80 1.71 -6.91 8.32
CA PRO A 80 3.00 -7.29 7.76
C PRO A 80 3.65 -8.38 8.60
N THR A 81 4.42 -9.22 7.94
CA THR A 81 5.33 -10.15 8.61
C THR A 81 6.64 -9.41 8.90
N ALA A 82 7.56 -10.06 9.62
CA ALA A 82 8.90 -9.50 9.82
C ALA A 82 9.59 -9.23 8.48
N ALA A 83 9.44 -10.17 7.52
CA ALA A 83 9.98 -9.98 6.18
C ALA A 83 9.32 -8.81 5.47
N GLY A 84 8.00 -8.63 5.67
CA GLY A 84 7.27 -7.51 5.10
C GLY A 84 7.73 -6.17 5.64
N ARG A 85 8.05 -6.11 6.92
CA ARG A 85 8.58 -4.88 7.51
C ARG A 85 9.94 -4.52 6.94
N ARG A 86 10.79 -5.51 6.71
CA ARG A 86 12.09 -5.28 6.07
C ARG A 86 11.89 -4.82 4.62
N ARG A 87 10.93 -5.42 3.92
CA ARG A 87 10.63 -5.02 2.54
C ARG A 87 10.12 -3.58 2.49
N LEU A 88 9.29 -3.19 3.45
CA LEU A 88 8.80 -1.82 3.55
C LEU A 88 9.95 -0.83 3.67
N GLU A 89 10.93 -1.11 4.53
CA GLU A 89 12.06 -0.20 4.71
C GLU A 89 12.89 -0.08 3.44
N LYS A 90 13.11 -1.19 2.74
CA LYS A 90 13.84 -1.17 1.48
C LYS A 90 13.09 -0.35 0.43
N GLU A 91 11.80 -0.60 0.28
CA GLU A 91 10.99 0.12 -0.71
C GLU A 91 10.90 1.60 -0.39
N ARG A 92 10.80 1.95 0.90
CA ARG A 92 10.73 3.35 1.32
C ARG A 92 12.04 4.06 0.99
N ALA A 93 13.17 3.44 1.28
CA ALA A 93 14.48 4.04 0.97
C ALA A 93 14.66 4.22 -0.53
N ASP A 94 14.28 3.22 -1.33
CA ASP A 94 14.36 3.29 -2.78
C ASP A 94 13.49 4.42 -3.32
N TRP A 95 12.27 4.55 -2.80
CA TRP A 95 11.35 5.58 -3.24
C TRP A 95 11.84 6.97 -2.86
N GLU A 96 12.37 7.15 -1.66
CA GLU A 96 12.91 8.44 -1.22
C GLU A 96 14.07 8.87 -2.11
N ARG A 97 14.94 7.93 -2.45
CA ARG A 97 16.07 8.25 -3.33
C ARG A 97 15.61 8.62 -4.73
N LEU A 98 14.66 7.85 -5.28
CA LEU A 98 14.13 8.11 -6.61
C LEU A 98 13.41 9.44 -6.67
N SER A 99 12.52 9.71 -5.71
CA SER A 99 11.75 10.95 -5.72
C SER A 99 12.64 12.18 -5.53
N ALA A 100 13.69 12.06 -4.72
CA ALA A 100 14.65 13.16 -4.55
C ALA A 100 15.40 13.42 -5.85
N ALA A 101 15.80 12.37 -6.55
CA ALA A 101 16.50 12.51 -7.84
C ALA A 101 15.58 13.14 -8.88
N ILE A 102 14.33 12.71 -8.95
CA ILE A 102 13.37 13.29 -9.87
C ILE A 102 13.13 14.75 -9.56
N SER A 103 12.95 15.09 -8.28
CA SER A 103 12.78 16.50 -7.87
C SER A 103 13.97 17.35 -8.28
N LEU A 104 15.18 16.81 -8.12
CA LEU A 104 16.38 17.53 -8.49
C LEU A 104 16.40 17.83 -9.99
N VAL A 105 16.09 16.83 -10.82
CA VAL A 105 16.01 17.02 -12.26
C VAL A 105 14.96 18.07 -12.62
N MET A 106 13.79 17.99 -12.00
CA MET A 106 12.69 18.92 -12.30
C MET A 106 13.05 20.36 -11.95
N ARG A 107 13.88 20.57 -10.92
CA ARG A 107 14.28 21.92 -10.50
C ARG A 107 15.42 22.49 -11.32
N THR A 108 16.30 21.63 -11.85
CA THR A 108 17.56 22.08 -12.43
C THR A 108 17.62 21.97 -13.96
N ALA A 109 16.72 21.20 -14.55
CA ALA A 109 16.73 21.03 -16.00
C ALA A 109 16.08 22.20 -16.73
#